data_5f98c52b09ddcb7b8ed5298da865b643
#
_entry.id   5f98c52b09ddcb7b8ed5298da865b643
#
_cell.length_a   1.000
_cell.length_b   1.000
_cell.length_c   1.000
_cell.angle_alpha   90.00
_cell.angle_beta   90.00
_cell.angle_gamma   90.00
#
_symmetry.space_group_name_H-M   'P 1'
#
loop_
_entity.id
_entity.type
_entity.pdbx_description
1 polymer ?
#
loop_
_entity_poly.entity_id
_entity_poly.type
_entity_poly.pdbx_seq_one_letter_code
_entity_poly.pdbx_strand_id
1 'polypeptide(L)'
;QVDTTPEDGVIDNPNDNKGRVRVFKLVSGTWTQLGADLIGAGINDLFGSSVSLSTTGTALAVGAPGHDSNKGHVRVYQYNAGSWTQLGTDLDGGTTGEKFGTSVSLSGNGTRVAVGAPEFSEVGFTNRGRVQVWTYSIGPGWQQTGSNVDGVGGGDKFGSAVSISDPFTSGGNDTVIAVGAPGHQSSRGHVRAFVYNSSAWVQRGVDLDGTAVGDEFGTSVDLSRNGLYLIAGAPKNDTGGTNAGHARVFFYSTSGSAWVQIGPNINGITPNEQSGTSVSISNTGTRVAVGTPTSNRSRAYNYSQVSGVPAWDRLQRDMGGIGSGGSMSMSDEGLRMVVGSPTFNNNIGQTQVFDLPTNDEELYFCQNRFNFSSNVSFDDQLTFFNPIMKDASFYINGTKLPNVTNTNHNYYKYLIPYRMRLARPFRNIYTYSFSMNPINVEPSGNLDFSQIQSDKTNIEVNLDTTKVNTASNTYALHMYYTGYQTFIFEEGRIQPVAY
;
A
#
# COMPACT_ATOMS: atom_id res chain seq x y z
N GLN A 1 -3.80 -12.58 16.48
CA GLN A 1 -2.72 -12.29 17.42
C GLN A 1 -3.03 -12.98 18.73
N VAL A 2 -2.19 -13.90 19.17
CA VAL A 2 -2.29 -14.51 20.50
C VAL A 2 -1.76 -13.48 21.49
N ASP A 3 -2.64 -12.83 22.25
CA ASP A 3 -2.25 -11.94 23.35
C ASP A 3 -2.27 -12.74 24.64
N THR A 4 -1.15 -12.76 25.34
CA THR A 4 -0.96 -13.49 26.60
C THR A 4 -1.13 -12.61 27.84
N THR A 5 -1.61 -11.37 27.67
CA THR A 5 -1.83 -10.46 28.82
C THR A 5 -3.29 -10.45 29.25
N PRO A 6 -3.62 -10.88 30.50
CA PRO A 6 -4.99 -10.78 31.00
C PRO A 6 -5.29 -9.33 31.42
N GLU A 7 -6.05 -8.60 30.63
CA GLU A 7 -6.58 -7.30 31.05
C GLU A 7 -7.90 -7.41 31.83
N ASP A 8 -8.55 -8.59 31.83
CA ASP A 8 -9.83 -8.84 32.47
C ASP A 8 -9.79 -9.93 33.58
N GLY A 9 -8.60 -10.44 33.93
CA GLY A 9 -8.46 -11.48 34.92
C GLY A 9 -8.86 -12.90 34.44
N VAL A 10 -9.25 -13.04 33.17
CA VAL A 10 -9.48 -14.32 32.51
C VAL A 10 -8.17 -14.72 31.82
N ILE A 11 -7.66 -15.92 32.12
CA ILE A 11 -6.52 -16.47 31.38
C ILE A 11 -7.02 -16.77 29.97
N ASP A 12 -6.77 -15.85 29.02
CA ASP A 12 -6.99 -16.12 27.60
C ASP A 12 -6.15 -17.33 27.21
N ASN A 13 -6.80 -18.39 26.85
CA ASN A 13 -6.12 -19.59 26.38
C ASN A 13 -5.54 -19.26 24.99
N PRO A 14 -4.21 -19.20 24.83
CA PRO A 14 -3.61 -18.84 23.55
C PRO A 14 -3.96 -19.79 22.39
N ASN A 15 -4.62 -20.90 22.71
CA ASN A 15 -5.02 -21.92 21.74
C ASN A 15 -6.51 -21.90 21.41
N ASP A 16 -7.28 -20.93 21.90
CA ASP A 16 -8.73 -20.92 21.65
C ASP A 16 -9.12 -20.33 20.28
N ASN A 17 -8.21 -19.59 19.63
CA ASN A 17 -8.43 -18.98 18.30
C ASN A 17 -9.75 -18.20 18.18
N LYS A 18 -10.26 -17.62 19.26
CA LYS A 18 -11.47 -16.79 19.21
C LYS A 18 -11.29 -15.62 18.26
N GLY A 19 -10.10 -15.04 18.28
CA GLY A 19 -9.77 -13.84 17.49
C GLY A 19 -10.16 -12.53 18.19
N ARG A 20 -9.48 -11.46 17.80
CA ARG A 20 -9.63 -10.12 18.40
C ARG A 20 -9.42 -9.04 17.36
N VAL A 21 -10.16 -7.95 17.47
CA VAL A 21 -10.01 -6.75 16.65
C VAL A 21 -9.80 -5.52 17.54
N ARG A 22 -8.84 -4.69 17.19
CA ARG A 22 -8.57 -3.39 17.81
C ARG A 22 -8.63 -2.31 16.72
N VAL A 23 -9.23 -1.19 17.06
CA VAL A 23 -9.32 -0.02 16.17
C VAL A 23 -8.46 1.10 16.76
N PHE A 24 -7.67 1.76 15.93
CA PHE A 24 -6.80 2.85 16.35
C PHE A 24 -7.10 4.11 15.56
N LYS A 25 -6.95 5.27 16.18
CA LYS A 25 -7.07 6.59 15.58
C LYS A 25 -5.78 7.37 15.82
N LEU A 26 -5.33 8.08 14.80
CA LEU A 26 -4.21 9.01 14.95
C LEU A 26 -4.70 10.31 15.59
N VAL A 27 -4.22 10.60 16.79
CA VAL A 27 -4.54 11.82 17.54
C VAL A 27 -3.25 12.55 17.86
N SER A 28 -3.09 13.77 17.34
CA SER A 28 -1.90 14.60 17.56
C SER A 28 -0.56 13.86 17.33
N GLY A 29 -0.49 13.03 16.28
CA GLY A 29 0.71 12.27 15.92
C GLY A 29 0.90 10.94 16.66
N THR A 30 0.00 10.58 17.58
CA THR A 30 0.06 9.32 18.34
C THR A 30 -1.13 8.42 17.98
N TRP A 31 -0.86 7.13 17.74
CA TRP A 31 -1.90 6.13 17.54
C TRP A 31 -2.52 5.76 18.88
N THR A 32 -3.79 6.08 19.05
CA THR A 32 -4.56 5.82 20.26
C THR A 32 -5.67 4.81 19.95
N GLN A 33 -5.83 3.80 20.79
CA GLN A 33 -6.92 2.82 20.62
C GLN A 33 -8.28 3.52 20.77
N LEU A 34 -9.18 3.18 19.86
CA LEU A 34 -10.52 3.74 19.78
C LEU A 34 -11.54 2.70 20.30
N GLY A 35 -11.99 2.89 21.53
CA GLY A 35 -12.88 1.94 22.21
C GLY A 35 -12.14 0.72 22.77
N ALA A 36 -12.91 -0.22 23.34
CA ALA A 36 -12.39 -1.47 23.88
C ALA A 36 -12.11 -2.50 22.76
N ASP A 37 -11.41 -3.58 23.11
CA ASP A 37 -11.20 -4.73 22.24
C ASP A 37 -12.53 -5.37 21.86
N LEU A 38 -12.65 -5.78 20.60
CA LEU A 38 -13.75 -6.60 20.10
C LEU A 38 -13.26 -8.04 20.01
N ILE A 39 -13.90 -8.95 20.72
CA ILE A 39 -13.46 -10.34 20.92
C ILE A 39 -14.48 -11.30 20.28
N GLY A 40 -13.99 -12.36 19.64
CA GLY A 40 -14.83 -13.45 19.12
C GLY A 40 -15.60 -14.18 20.23
N ALA A 41 -16.77 -14.70 19.92
CA ALA A 41 -17.66 -15.31 20.89
C ALA A 41 -17.25 -16.74 21.28
N GLY A 42 -16.80 -17.52 20.28
CA GLY A 42 -16.54 -18.96 20.43
C GLY A 42 -15.11 -19.34 20.12
N ILE A 43 -14.72 -20.53 20.59
CA ILE A 43 -13.43 -21.15 20.28
C ILE A 43 -13.36 -21.46 18.78
N ASN A 44 -12.23 -21.10 18.15
CA ASN A 44 -11.99 -21.25 16.71
C ASN A 44 -12.88 -20.40 15.79
N ASP A 45 -13.54 -19.38 16.32
CA ASP A 45 -14.33 -18.43 15.47
C ASP A 45 -13.46 -17.71 14.44
N LEU A 46 -12.18 -17.51 14.73
CA LEU A 46 -11.25 -16.75 13.90
C LEU A 46 -11.75 -15.32 13.65
N PHE A 47 -12.40 -14.70 14.64
CA PHE A 47 -12.93 -13.34 14.57
C PHE A 47 -11.82 -12.33 14.25
N GLY A 48 -12.03 -11.52 13.22
CA GLY A 48 -11.01 -10.59 12.73
C GLY A 48 -10.15 -11.14 11.58
N SER A 49 -10.49 -12.33 11.03
CA SER A 49 -9.83 -12.85 9.82
C SER A 49 -9.97 -11.90 8.64
N SER A 50 -11.08 -11.19 8.56
CA SER A 50 -11.34 -10.11 7.61
C SER A 50 -11.97 -8.92 8.33
N VAL A 51 -11.59 -7.71 7.94
CA VAL A 51 -12.11 -6.46 8.51
C VAL A 51 -12.27 -5.40 7.44
N SER A 52 -13.28 -4.55 7.59
CA SER A 52 -13.50 -3.41 6.70
C SER A 52 -14.11 -2.23 7.46
N LEU A 53 -13.55 -1.03 7.27
CA LEU A 53 -14.03 0.23 7.88
C LEU A 53 -14.79 1.06 6.86
N SER A 54 -15.79 1.80 7.35
CA SER A 54 -16.43 2.89 6.59
C SER A 54 -15.46 4.06 6.37
N THR A 55 -15.74 4.96 5.43
CA THR A 55 -14.92 6.15 5.12
C THR A 55 -14.67 7.03 6.35
N THR A 56 -15.68 7.17 7.20
CA THR A 56 -15.58 7.96 8.43
C THR A 56 -14.86 7.24 9.56
N GLY A 57 -14.59 5.93 9.41
CA GLY A 57 -14.03 5.08 10.47
C GLY A 57 -14.99 4.86 11.64
N THR A 58 -16.30 5.11 11.46
CA THR A 58 -17.30 4.96 12.52
C THR A 58 -18.13 3.69 12.39
N ALA A 59 -18.03 2.95 11.31
CA ALA A 59 -18.62 1.62 11.15
C ALA A 59 -17.51 0.61 10.78
N LEU A 60 -17.62 -0.60 11.31
CA LEU A 60 -16.64 -1.68 11.16
C LEU A 60 -17.35 -3.00 10.94
N ALA A 61 -17.06 -3.68 9.85
CA ALA A 61 -17.45 -5.07 9.63
C ALA A 61 -16.29 -6.01 9.97
N VAL A 62 -16.61 -7.13 10.63
CA VAL A 62 -15.64 -8.12 11.09
C VAL A 62 -16.14 -9.52 10.76
N GLY A 63 -15.34 -10.28 10.01
CA GLY A 63 -15.62 -11.66 9.67
C GLY A 63 -15.01 -12.65 10.68
N ALA A 64 -15.74 -13.74 10.90
CA ALA A 64 -15.38 -14.87 11.75
C ALA A 64 -15.71 -16.19 11.02
N PRO A 65 -14.89 -16.60 10.03
CA PRO A 65 -15.21 -17.73 9.16
C PRO A 65 -15.21 -19.10 9.87
N GLY A 66 -14.60 -19.19 11.04
CA GLY A 66 -14.57 -20.43 11.84
C GLY A 66 -15.82 -20.68 12.68
N HIS A 67 -16.68 -19.67 12.86
CA HIS A 67 -17.84 -19.76 13.72
C HIS A 67 -18.77 -20.91 13.35
N ASP A 68 -19.36 -21.57 14.36
CA ASP A 68 -20.33 -22.67 14.24
C ASP A 68 -19.89 -23.73 13.21
N SER A 69 -18.74 -24.38 13.49
CA SER A 69 -18.19 -25.44 12.62
C SER A 69 -17.89 -24.98 11.19
N ASN A 70 -17.27 -23.80 11.06
CA ASN A 70 -16.95 -23.14 9.78
C ASN A 70 -18.17 -22.74 8.95
N LYS A 71 -19.34 -22.60 9.55
CA LYS A 71 -20.46 -21.91 8.91
C LYS A 71 -20.10 -20.45 8.67
N GLY A 72 -19.48 -19.86 9.66
CA GLY A 72 -19.01 -18.49 9.66
C GLY A 72 -20.09 -17.45 9.92
N HIS A 73 -19.67 -16.30 10.42
CA HIS A 73 -20.53 -15.14 10.57
C HIS A 73 -19.79 -13.81 10.33
N VAL A 74 -20.56 -12.74 10.19
CA VAL A 74 -20.07 -11.36 10.16
C VAL A 74 -20.83 -10.53 11.18
N ARG A 75 -20.10 -9.72 11.96
CA ARG A 75 -20.66 -8.69 12.84
C ARG A 75 -20.29 -7.32 12.33
N VAL A 76 -21.25 -6.42 12.36
CA VAL A 76 -21.03 -5.01 12.05
C VAL A 76 -21.19 -4.19 13.32
N TYR A 77 -20.27 -3.27 13.53
CA TYR A 77 -20.24 -2.40 14.71
C TYR A 77 -20.31 -0.94 14.31
N GLN A 78 -20.94 -0.14 15.17
CA GLN A 78 -20.99 1.31 15.06
C GLN A 78 -20.28 1.92 16.27
N TYR A 79 -19.41 2.89 16.02
CA TYR A 79 -18.75 3.65 17.08
C TYR A 79 -19.59 4.83 17.51
N ASN A 80 -19.97 4.86 18.78
CA ASN A 80 -20.75 5.93 19.39
C ASN A 80 -20.24 6.22 20.79
N ALA A 81 -20.05 7.51 21.11
CA ALA A 81 -19.76 8.00 22.45
C ALA A 81 -18.62 7.25 23.20
N GLY A 82 -17.57 6.86 22.48
CA GLY A 82 -16.39 6.21 23.06
C GLY A 82 -16.40 4.68 23.03
N SER A 83 -17.46 4.05 22.53
CA SER A 83 -17.58 2.60 22.47
C SER A 83 -18.03 2.08 21.10
N TRP A 84 -17.61 0.85 20.78
CA TRP A 84 -18.13 0.07 19.66
C TRP A 84 -19.34 -0.73 20.12
N THR A 85 -20.48 -0.50 19.50
CA THR A 85 -21.70 -1.25 19.74
C THR A 85 -22.09 -2.01 18.49
N GLN A 86 -22.55 -3.25 18.63
CA GLN A 86 -23.01 -4.02 17.48
C GLN A 86 -24.21 -3.36 16.81
N LEU A 87 -24.16 -3.27 15.49
CA LEU A 87 -25.21 -2.69 14.65
C LEU A 87 -26.06 -3.81 14.07
N GLY A 88 -27.23 -4.02 14.62
CA GLY A 88 -28.14 -5.11 14.23
C GLY A 88 -27.71 -6.48 14.77
N THR A 89 -28.22 -7.55 14.16
CA THR A 89 -27.92 -8.94 14.51
C THR A 89 -26.72 -9.46 13.74
N ASP A 90 -26.18 -10.61 14.15
CA ASP A 90 -25.17 -11.34 13.39
C ASP A 90 -25.69 -11.66 11.97
N LEU A 91 -24.79 -11.61 11.01
CA LEU A 91 -25.01 -12.10 9.66
C LEU A 91 -24.38 -13.49 9.58
N ASP A 92 -25.21 -14.52 9.61
CA ASP A 92 -24.75 -15.90 9.66
C ASP A 92 -24.68 -16.51 8.27
N GLY A 93 -23.71 -17.39 8.06
CA GLY A 93 -23.67 -18.27 6.89
C GLY A 93 -24.89 -19.20 6.84
N GLY A 94 -25.16 -19.76 5.68
CA GLY A 94 -26.30 -20.65 5.45
C GLY A 94 -26.00 -22.10 5.77
N THR A 95 -24.77 -22.56 5.48
CA THR A 95 -24.39 -23.99 5.54
C THR A 95 -23.06 -24.19 6.26
N THR A 96 -22.97 -25.30 7.00
CA THR A 96 -21.73 -25.70 7.66
C THR A 96 -20.60 -25.86 6.64
N GLY A 97 -19.43 -25.32 6.95
CA GLY A 97 -18.23 -25.46 6.12
C GLY A 97 -18.10 -24.40 5.02
N GLU A 98 -19.07 -23.51 4.79
CA GLU A 98 -18.99 -22.52 3.70
C GLU A 98 -18.04 -21.35 3.98
N LYS A 99 -17.64 -21.18 5.26
CA LYS A 99 -16.73 -20.13 5.73
C LYS A 99 -17.19 -18.73 5.38
N PHE A 100 -18.47 -18.43 5.63
CA PHE A 100 -19.01 -17.09 5.48
C PHE A 100 -18.23 -16.07 6.34
N GLY A 101 -17.88 -14.93 5.77
CA GLY A 101 -17.00 -13.95 6.43
C GLY A 101 -15.50 -14.16 6.22
N THR A 102 -15.10 -15.07 5.31
CA THR A 102 -13.68 -15.18 4.89
C THR A 102 -13.19 -13.85 4.30
N SER A 103 -14.03 -13.17 3.55
CA SER A 103 -13.79 -11.82 3.06
C SER A 103 -14.98 -10.93 3.35
N VAL A 104 -14.73 -9.68 3.74
CA VAL A 104 -15.76 -8.65 3.98
C VAL A 104 -15.34 -7.33 3.36
N SER A 105 -16.30 -6.60 2.83
CA SER A 105 -16.09 -5.22 2.37
C SER A 105 -17.31 -4.37 2.72
N LEU A 106 -17.09 -3.25 3.38
CA LEU A 106 -18.10 -2.32 3.85
C LEU A 106 -18.13 -1.09 2.95
N SER A 107 -19.32 -0.66 2.52
CA SER A 107 -19.48 0.60 1.79
C SER A 107 -19.01 1.79 2.63
N GLY A 108 -18.60 2.86 1.99
CA GLY A 108 -18.05 4.03 2.66
C GLY A 108 -18.98 4.69 3.66
N ASN A 109 -20.30 4.64 3.42
CA ASN A 109 -21.31 5.12 4.36
C ASN A 109 -21.65 4.12 5.49
N GLY A 110 -21.06 2.90 5.47
CA GLY A 110 -21.26 1.88 6.49
C GLY A 110 -22.62 1.18 6.47
N THR A 111 -23.44 1.37 5.43
CA THR A 111 -24.80 0.82 5.37
C THR A 111 -24.94 -0.45 4.53
N ARG A 112 -23.90 -0.83 3.78
CA ARG A 112 -23.86 -2.05 2.98
C ARG A 112 -22.61 -2.84 3.25
N VAL A 113 -22.75 -4.16 3.31
CA VAL A 113 -21.60 -5.08 3.44
C VAL A 113 -21.71 -6.21 2.44
N ALA A 114 -20.63 -6.46 1.70
CA ALA A 114 -20.46 -7.65 0.88
C ALA A 114 -19.66 -8.68 1.67
N VAL A 115 -20.09 -9.92 1.64
CA VAL A 115 -19.51 -11.03 2.41
C VAL A 115 -19.29 -12.23 1.52
N GLY A 116 -18.05 -12.76 1.53
CA GLY A 116 -17.68 -13.95 0.79
C GLY A 116 -17.71 -15.22 1.64
N ALA A 117 -18.15 -16.30 1.03
CA ALA A 117 -18.18 -17.68 1.53
C ALA A 117 -17.53 -18.60 0.48
N PRO A 118 -16.19 -18.65 0.36
CA PRO A 118 -15.49 -19.30 -0.75
C PRO A 118 -15.61 -20.82 -0.76
N GLU A 119 -15.91 -21.44 0.38
CA GLU A 119 -16.09 -22.90 0.48
C GLU A 119 -17.57 -23.33 0.39
N PHE A 120 -18.47 -22.38 0.08
CA PHE A 120 -19.87 -22.74 -0.22
C PHE A 120 -19.93 -23.81 -1.30
N SER A 121 -20.70 -24.85 -1.01
CA SER A 121 -20.88 -26.01 -1.88
C SER A 121 -22.39 -26.27 -2.08
N GLU A 122 -22.75 -26.72 -3.27
CA GLU A 122 -24.07 -27.22 -3.58
C GLU A 122 -23.96 -28.51 -4.36
N VAL A 123 -25.10 -29.19 -4.61
CA VAL A 123 -25.11 -30.46 -5.31
C VAL A 123 -24.43 -30.33 -6.68
N GLY A 124 -23.37 -31.09 -6.89
CA GLY A 124 -22.57 -31.08 -8.13
C GLY A 124 -21.42 -30.07 -8.16
N PHE A 125 -21.31 -29.14 -7.16
CA PHE A 125 -20.30 -28.09 -7.15
C PHE A 125 -19.67 -27.93 -5.78
N THR A 126 -18.60 -28.64 -5.49
CA THR A 126 -17.82 -28.49 -4.23
C THR A 126 -16.98 -27.21 -4.29
N ASN A 127 -16.97 -26.41 -3.21
CA ASN A 127 -16.21 -25.17 -3.10
C ASN A 127 -16.43 -24.22 -4.30
N ARG A 128 -17.66 -24.13 -4.76
CA ARG A 128 -18.06 -23.19 -5.81
C ARG A 128 -17.86 -21.74 -5.37
N GLY A 129 -18.18 -21.53 -4.10
CA GLY A 129 -18.14 -20.20 -3.47
C GLY A 129 -19.37 -19.35 -3.77
N ARG A 130 -19.61 -18.40 -2.86
CA ARG A 130 -20.78 -17.53 -2.85
C ARG A 130 -20.44 -16.15 -2.29
N VAL A 131 -21.14 -15.12 -2.74
CA VAL A 131 -21.15 -13.79 -2.16
C VAL A 131 -22.59 -13.38 -1.84
N GLN A 132 -22.76 -12.78 -0.67
CA GLN A 132 -24.01 -12.13 -0.26
C GLN A 132 -23.75 -10.65 0.05
N VAL A 133 -24.72 -9.81 -0.28
CA VAL A 133 -24.68 -8.39 0.07
C VAL A 133 -25.85 -8.07 0.98
N TRP A 134 -25.59 -7.31 2.04
CA TRP A 134 -26.58 -6.94 3.03
C TRP A 134 -26.64 -5.42 3.15
N THR A 135 -27.84 -4.88 3.32
CA THR A 135 -28.09 -3.45 3.55
C THR A 135 -28.77 -3.25 4.90
N TYR A 136 -28.25 -2.32 5.68
CA TYR A 136 -28.82 -1.91 6.95
C TYR A 136 -29.85 -0.80 6.78
N SER A 137 -30.97 -0.97 7.43
CA SER A 137 -32.03 0.06 7.55
C SER A 137 -32.52 0.15 8.99
N ILE A 138 -32.80 1.37 9.45
CA ILE A 138 -33.36 1.60 10.78
C ILE A 138 -34.73 0.93 10.85
N GLY A 139 -34.95 0.10 11.86
CA GLY A 139 -36.14 -0.70 12.07
C GLY A 139 -35.99 -2.14 11.61
N PRO A 140 -35.88 -2.44 10.32
CA PRO A 140 -35.66 -3.81 9.83
C PRO A 140 -34.32 -4.43 10.19
N GLY A 141 -33.28 -3.60 10.43
CA GLY A 141 -31.89 -4.06 10.61
C GLY A 141 -31.26 -4.46 9.28
N TRP A 142 -30.36 -5.47 9.32
CA TRP A 142 -29.70 -5.99 8.13
C TRP A 142 -30.65 -6.85 7.30
N GLN A 143 -30.79 -6.51 6.03
CA GLN A 143 -31.58 -7.26 5.04
C GLN A 143 -30.71 -7.61 3.85
N GLN A 144 -30.81 -8.85 3.36
CA GLN A 144 -30.07 -9.25 2.16
C GLN A 144 -30.55 -8.44 0.95
N THR A 145 -29.61 -7.94 0.18
CA THR A 145 -29.85 -7.11 -1.01
C THR A 145 -29.68 -7.96 -2.27
N GLY A 146 -30.80 -8.24 -2.93
CA GLY A 146 -30.82 -9.12 -4.08
C GLY A 146 -30.61 -10.59 -3.71
N SER A 147 -30.42 -11.44 -4.72
CA SER A 147 -30.12 -12.86 -4.56
C SER A 147 -28.62 -13.07 -4.34
N ASN A 148 -28.26 -14.28 -3.89
CA ASN A 148 -26.87 -14.72 -3.82
C ASN A 148 -26.19 -14.62 -5.19
N VAL A 149 -24.91 -14.31 -5.18
CA VAL A 149 -24.04 -14.37 -6.37
C VAL A 149 -23.10 -15.53 -6.18
N ASP A 150 -23.22 -16.53 -7.06
CA ASP A 150 -22.49 -17.78 -6.96
C ASP A 150 -21.36 -17.90 -7.99
N GLY A 151 -20.32 -18.66 -7.68
CA GLY A 151 -19.28 -19.05 -8.61
C GLY A 151 -19.81 -19.84 -9.79
N VAL A 152 -19.01 -20.06 -10.81
CA VAL A 152 -19.44 -20.76 -12.03
C VAL A 152 -19.28 -22.28 -11.90
N GLY A 153 -18.16 -22.72 -11.35
CA GLY A 153 -17.78 -24.11 -11.25
C GLY A 153 -17.34 -24.56 -9.85
N GLY A 154 -17.26 -25.86 -9.67
CA GLY A 154 -16.67 -26.43 -8.46
C GLY A 154 -15.18 -26.10 -8.36
N GLY A 155 -14.71 -25.79 -7.16
CA GLY A 155 -13.33 -25.41 -6.91
C GLY A 155 -12.99 -23.95 -7.22
N ASP A 156 -13.93 -23.17 -7.75
CA ASP A 156 -13.70 -21.76 -8.12
C ASP A 156 -13.32 -20.89 -6.91
N LYS A 157 -13.83 -21.25 -5.72
CA LYS A 157 -13.67 -20.47 -4.48
C LYS A 157 -14.08 -19.01 -4.65
N PHE A 158 -15.18 -18.77 -5.36
CA PHE A 158 -15.76 -17.46 -5.58
C PHE A 158 -16.10 -16.78 -4.24
N GLY A 159 -15.68 -15.53 -4.05
CA GLY A 159 -15.79 -14.86 -2.78
C GLY A 159 -14.55 -15.02 -1.86
N SER A 160 -13.43 -15.55 -2.37
CA SER A 160 -12.16 -15.54 -1.65
C SER A 160 -11.71 -14.11 -1.33
N ALA A 161 -12.00 -13.18 -2.21
CA ALA A 161 -11.84 -11.75 -2.02
C ALA A 161 -13.06 -11.01 -2.55
N VAL A 162 -13.51 -9.98 -1.82
CA VAL A 162 -14.63 -9.12 -2.22
C VAL A 162 -14.28 -7.66 -1.97
N SER A 163 -14.76 -6.78 -2.84
CA SER A 163 -14.75 -5.33 -2.62
C SER A 163 -16.08 -4.73 -3.09
N ILE A 164 -16.60 -3.74 -2.35
CA ILE A 164 -17.88 -3.05 -2.64
C ILE A 164 -17.65 -1.57 -2.82
N SER A 165 -18.26 -0.96 -3.85
CA SER A 165 -18.27 0.48 -4.06
C SER A 165 -19.35 1.17 -3.23
N ASP A 166 -19.26 2.49 -3.14
CA ASP A 166 -20.37 3.31 -2.69
C ASP A 166 -21.44 3.39 -3.80
N PRO A 167 -22.72 3.61 -3.44
CA PRO A 167 -23.73 3.86 -4.45
C PRO A 167 -23.49 5.22 -5.13
N PHE A 168 -23.58 5.27 -6.46
CA PHE A 168 -23.39 6.49 -7.26
C PHE A 168 -24.54 7.48 -7.14
N THR A 169 -25.73 6.98 -6.86
CA THR A 169 -26.93 7.80 -6.74
C THR A 169 -27.50 7.73 -5.33
N SER A 170 -28.20 8.76 -4.93
CA SER A 170 -28.87 8.83 -3.62
C SER A 170 -29.91 7.72 -3.38
N GLY A 171 -30.29 6.96 -4.41
CA GLY A 171 -31.16 5.79 -4.32
C GLY A 171 -30.43 4.45 -4.10
N GLY A 172 -29.10 4.43 -4.22
CA GLY A 172 -28.27 3.26 -3.96
C GLY A 172 -28.35 2.11 -4.97
N ASN A 173 -28.86 2.38 -6.17
CA ASN A 173 -29.18 1.34 -7.17
C ASN A 173 -28.03 0.97 -8.10
N ASP A 174 -26.85 1.50 -7.89
CA ASP A 174 -25.68 1.33 -8.75
C ASP A 174 -24.41 0.96 -7.97
N THR A 175 -24.61 0.33 -6.82
CA THR A 175 -23.50 -0.28 -6.07
C THR A 175 -22.87 -1.39 -6.89
N VAL A 176 -21.54 -1.39 -6.97
CA VAL A 176 -20.77 -2.40 -7.66
C VAL A 176 -20.04 -3.28 -6.64
N ILE A 177 -20.02 -4.58 -6.89
CA ILE A 177 -19.12 -5.52 -6.19
C ILE A 177 -18.12 -6.12 -7.18
N ALA A 178 -16.88 -6.31 -6.75
CA ALA A 178 -15.90 -7.13 -7.43
C ALA A 178 -15.61 -8.36 -6.57
N VAL A 179 -15.53 -9.52 -7.22
CA VAL A 179 -15.39 -10.80 -6.54
C VAL A 179 -14.32 -11.62 -7.22
N GLY A 180 -13.34 -12.06 -6.44
CA GLY A 180 -12.28 -12.95 -6.88
C GLY A 180 -12.64 -14.43 -6.70
N ALA A 181 -12.23 -15.23 -7.66
CA ALA A 181 -12.35 -16.69 -7.70
C ALA A 181 -11.02 -17.31 -8.12
N PRO A 182 -10.02 -17.39 -7.23
CA PRO A 182 -8.65 -17.80 -7.57
C PRO A 182 -8.56 -19.26 -8.03
N GLY A 183 -9.53 -20.11 -7.66
CA GLY A 183 -9.55 -21.52 -8.05
C GLY A 183 -10.09 -21.79 -9.45
N HIS A 184 -10.70 -20.81 -10.12
CA HIS A 184 -11.35 -20.99 -11.42
C HIS A 184 -10.40 -21.56 -12.47
N GLN A 185 -10.92 -22.51 -13.31
CA GLN A 185 -10.14 -23.14 -14.40
C GLN A 185 -8.75 -23.63 -13.98
N SER A 186 -8.70 -24.56 -13.01
CA SER A 186 -7.44 -25.12 -12.49
C SER A 186 -6.51 -24.04 -11.92
N SER A 187 -7.06 -23.16 -11.12
CA SER A 187 -6.35 -22.04 -10.48
C SER A 187 -5.76 -21.01 -11.46
N ARG A 188 -6.25 -20.91 -12.68
CA ARG A 188 -6.02 -19.76 -13.53
C ARG A 188 -6.54 -18.50 -12.83
N GLY A 189 -7.70 -18.65 -12.22
CA GLY A 189 -8.41 -17.60 -11.50
C GLY A 189 -9.11 -16.59 -12.40
N HIS A 190 -10.15 -15.97 -11.86
CA HIS A 190 -10.83 -14.85 -12.50
C HIS A 190 -11.37 -13.85 -11.48
N VAL A 191 -11.72 -12.67 -11.96
CA VAL A 191 -12.50 -11.67 -11.23
C VAL A 191 -13.76 -11.36 -12.01
N ARG A 192 -14.90 -11.28 -11.31
CA ARG A 192 -16.19 -10.87 -11.87
C ARG A 192 -16.70 -9.65 -11.11
N ALA A 193 -17.21 -8.68 -11.84
CA ALA A 193 -17.87 -7.52 -11.26
C ALA A 193 -19.37 -7.58 -11.49
N PHE A 194 -20.14 -7.08 -10.52
CA PHE A 194 -21.61 -7.03 -10.63
C PHE A 194 -22.09 -5.65 -10.17
N VAL A 195 -23.19 -5.21 -10.78
CA VAL A 195 -23.89 -3.98 -10.39
C VAL A 195 -25.31 -4.33 -9.94
N TYR A 196 -25.78 -3.69 -8.86
CA TYR A 196 -27.14 -3.86 -8.37
C TYR A 196 -28.08 -2.91 -9.14
N ASN A 197 -29.08 -3.47 -9.81
CA ASN A 197 -30.03 -2.70 -10.64
C ASN A 197 -31.40 -2.48 -9.97
N SER A 198 -31.47 -2.40 -8.67
CA SER A 198 -32.68 -2.32 -7.84
C SER A 198 -33.46 -3.63 -7.63
N SER A 199 -33.15 -4.69 -8.36
CA SER A 199 -33.82 -5.99 -8.24
C SER A 199 -32.88 -7.16 -8.14
N ALA A 200 -31.76 -7.11 -8.88
CA ALA A 200 -30.81 -8.20 -8.97
C ALA A 200 -29.38 -7.70 -9.15
N TRP A 201 -28.43 -8.55 -8.83
CA TRP A 201 -27.02 -8.39 -9.19
C TRP A 201 -26.82 -8.83 -10.64
N VAL A 202 -26.46 -7.88 -11.49
CA VAL A 202 -26.21 -8.13 -12.92
C VAL A 202 -24.71 -7.99 -13.17
N GLN A 203 -24.14 -8.94 -13.90
CA GLN A 203 -22.71 -8.88 -14.22
C GLN A 203 -22.39 -7.63 -15.03
N ARG A 204 -21.34 -6.93 -14.62
CA ARG A 204 -20.86 -5.68 -15.21
C ARG A 204 -19.60 -5.95 -16.02
N GLY A 205 -19.74 -6.04 -17.33
CA GLY A 205 -18.69 -6.45 -18.25
C GLY A 205 -18.49 -7.96 -18.31
N VAL A 206 -17.43 -8.39 -18.98
CA VAL A 206 -17.03 -9.80 -19.09
C VAL A 206 -16.13 -10.22 -17.93
N ASP A 207 -15.89 -11.52 -17.80
CA ASP A 207 -14.94 -12.06 -16.83
C ASP A 207 -13.54 -11.52 -17.09
N LEU A 208 -12.83 -11.18 -16.03
CA LEU A 208 -11.42 -10.80 -16.07
C LEU A 208 -10.59 -12.03 -15.68
N ASP A 209 -10.09 -12.74 -16.68
CA ASP A 209 -9.37 -13.99 -16.47
C ASP A 209 -7.89 -13.81 -16.16
N GLY A 210 -7.32 -14.73 -15.37
CA GLY A 210 -5.88 -14.91 -15.23
C GLY A 210 -5.22 -15.25 -16.56
N THR A 211 -3.91 -15.10 -16.65
CA THR A 211 -3.16 -15.32 -17.88
C THR A 211 -2.83 -16.79 -18.12
N ALA A 212 -2.47 -17.52 -17.06
CA ALA A 212 -2.12 -18.93 -17.14
C ALA A 212 -2.73 -19.76 -16.01
N VAL A 213 -2.80 -21.05 -16.21
CA VAL A 213 -3.18 -22.02 -15.17
C VAL A 213 -2.19 -21.93 -14.02
N GLY A 214 -2.70 -21.88 -12.79
CA GLY A 214 -1.89 -21.76 -11.58
C GLY A 214 -1.63 -20.32 -11.10
N ASP A 215 -1.96 -19.28 -11.88
CA ASP A 215 -1.72 -17.88 -11.55
C ASP A 215 -2.46 -17.41 -10.30
N GLU A 216 -3.60 -18.02 -9.98
CA GLU A 216 -4.52 -17.66 -8.89
C GLU A 216 -4.99 -16.19 -8.97
N PHE A 217 -5.30 -15.70 -10.19
CA PHE A 217 -5.82 -14.35 -10.37
C PHE A 217 -7.16 -14.15 -9.64
N GLY A 218 -7.30 -13.04 -8.93
CA GLY A 218 -8.43 -12.78 -8.05
C GLY A 218 -8.23 -13.28 -6.61
N THR A 219 -7.02 -13.67 -6.21
CA THR A 219 -6.66 -13.91 -4.80
C THR A 219 -6.91 -12.67 -3.94
N SER A 220 -6.67 -11.50 -4.50
CA SER A 220 -7.00 -10.20 -3.91
C SER A 220 -7.68 -9.32 -4.93
N VAL A 221 -8.67 -8.53 -4.49
CA VAL A 221 -9.37 -7.54 -5.31
C VAL A 221 -9.66 -6.30 -4.50
N ASP A 222 -9.64 -5.14 -5.15
CA ASP A 222 -10.12 -3.90 -4.56
C ASP A 222 -10.75 -3.01 -5.63
N LEU A 223 -11.84 -2.31 -5.25
CA LEU A 223 -12.58 -1.35 -6.07
C LEU A 223 -12.38 0.05 -5.53
N SER A 224 -12.20 1.00 -6.44
CA SER A 224 -12.40 2.40 -6.06
C SER A 224 -13.83 2.62 -5.55
N ARG A 225 -14.03 3.56 -4.64
CA ARG A 225 -15.36 3.84 -4.06
C ARG A 225 -16.40 4.20 -5.10
N ASN A 226 -15.98 4.82 -6.20
CA ASN A 226 -16.89 5.11 -7.31
C ASN A 226 -17.16 3.88 -8.22
N GLY A 227 -16.61 2.70 -7.93
CA GLY A 227 -16.81 1.47 -8.68
C GLY A 227 -16.34 1.51 -10.14
N LEU A 228 -15.52 2.49 -10.53
CA LEU A 228 -15.02 2.62 -11.90
C LEU A 228 -13.64 2.03 -12.10
N TYR A 229 -12.86 1.85 -11.04
CA TYR A 229 -11.53 1.26 -11.10
C TYR A 229 -11.47 0.00 -10.25
N LEU A 230 -10.74 -0.98 -10.73
CA LEU A 230 -10.56 -2.28 -10.10
C LEU A 230 -9.10 -2.69 -10.19
N ILE A 231 -8.53 -3.15 -9.08
CA ILE A 231 -7.24 -3.83 -9.05
C ILE A 231 -7.43 -5.28 -8.63
N ALA A 232 -6.68 -6.20 -9.25
CA ALA A 232 -6.69 -7.61 -8.88
C ALA A 232 -5.29 -8.22 -8.94
N GLY A 233 -4.99 -9.09 -7.98
CA GLY A 233 -3.71 -9.76 -7.83
C GLY A 233 -3.73 -11.21 -8.29
N ALA A 234 -2.58 -11.68 -8.79
CA ALA A 234 -2.27 -13.04 -9.19
C ALA A 234 -0.91 -13.43 -8.59
N PRO A 235 -0.84 -13.86 -7.33
CA PRO A 235 0.42 -14.02 -6.61
C PRO A 235 1.31 -15.14 -7.14
N LYS A 236 0.76 -16.07 -7.92
CA LYS A 236 1.52 -17.19 -8.50
C LYS A 236 1.84 -17.03 -9.98
N ASN A 237 1.62 -15.85 -10.56
CA ASN A 237 1.99 -15.62 -11.95
C ASN A 237 3.51 -15.64 -12.15
N ASP A 238 3.95 -16.24 -13.27
CA ASP A 238 5.36 -16.52 -13.55
C ASP A 238 6.05 -15.45 -14.44
N THR A 239 5.35 -14.37 -14.82
CA THR A 239 5.91 -13.37 -15.75
C THR A 239 7.21 -12.73 -15.27
N GLY A 240 7.35 -12.47 -13.98
CA GLY A 240 8.58 -11.92 -13.35
C GLY A 240 9.54 -13.00 -12.82
N GLY A 241 9.29 -14.26 -13.09
CA GLY A 241 9.96 -15.44 -12.54
C GLY A 241 8.96 -16.34 -11.81
N THR A 242 9.35 -17.58 -11.49
CA THR A 242 8.45 -18.56 -10.84
C THR A 242 7.77 -17.97 -9.62
N ASN A 243 6.44 -17.93 -9.61
CA ASN A 243 5.61 -17.33 -8.55
C ASN A 243 6.04 -15.90 -8.16
N ALA A 244 6.58 -15.11 -9.09
CA ALA A 244 6.89 -13.71 -8.82
C ALA A 244 5.61 -12.91 -8.54
N GLY A 245 4.52 -13.31 -9.16
CA GLY A 245 3.21 -12.68 -9.02
C GLY A 245 3.08 -11.37 -9.81
N HIS A 246 1.85 -10.91 -9.95
CA HIS A 246 1.55 -9.59 -10.51
C HIS A 246 0.21 -9.03 -10.00
N ALA A 247 -0.01 -7.75 -10.25
CA ALA A 247 -1.33 -7.12 -10.16
C ALA A 247 -1.68 -6.46 -11.50
N ARG A 248 -2.99 -6.42 -11.81
CA ARG A 248 -3.55 -5.72 -12.97
C ARG A 248 -4.62 -4.73 -12.54
N VAL A 249 -4.65 -3.58 -13.20
CA VAL A 249 -5.61 -2.51 -12.92
C VAL A 249 -6.51 -2.29 -14.12
N PHE A 250 -7.80 -2.11 -13.86
CA PHE A 250 -8.82 -1.96 -14.89
C PHE A 250 -9.68 -0.73 -14.63
N PHE A 251 -10.13 -0.11 -15.70
CA PHE A 251 -11.13 0.95 -15.71
C PHE A 251 -12.38 0.48 -16.43
N TYR A 252 -13.55 0.76 -15.87
CA TYR A 252 -14.81 0.46 -16.54
C TYR A 252 -15.20 1.57 -17.51
N SER A 253 -15.12 1.26 -18.81
CA SER A 253 -15.58 2.15 -19.87
C SER A 253 -17.11 2.09 -19.98
N THR A 254 -17.79 3.15 -19.60
CA THR A 254 -19.27 3.22 -19.69
C THR A 254 -19.74 3.25 -21.14
N SER A 255 -18.97 3.84 -22.07
CA SER A 255 -19.28 3.87 -23.49
C SER A 255 -19.17 2.50 -24.16
N GLY A 256 -18.20 1.68 -23.71
CA GLY A 256 -18.00 0.33 -24.21
C GLY A 256 -18.65 -0.77 -23.38
N SER A 257 -19.22 -0.42 -22.20
CA SER A 257 -19.74 -1.37 -21.21
C SER A 257 -18.77 -2.51 -20.89
N ALA A 258 -17.49 -2.19 -20.77
CA ALA A 258 -16.41 -3.15 -20.61
C ALA A 258 -15.33 -2.66 -19.63
N TRP A 259 -14.70 -3.61 -18.94
CA TRP A 259 -13.47 -3.38 -18.20
C TRP A 259 -12.28 -3.35 -19.16
N VAL A 260 -11.51 -2.29 -19.12
CA VAL A 260 -10.31 -2.08 -19.94
C VAL A 260 -9.11 -1.98 -19.01
N GLN A 261 -8.08 -2.79 -19.26
CA GLN A 261 -6.84 -2.69 -18.49
C GLN A 261 -6.17 -1.35 -18.73
N ILE A 262 -5.75 -0.68 -17.66
CA ILE A 262 -5.00 0.56 -17.70
C ILE A 262 -3.55 0.33 -17.26
N GLY A 263 -2.62 0.79 -18.08
CA GLY A 263 -1.20 0.56 -17.85
C GLY A 263 -0.76 -0.91 -18.03
N PRO A 264 0.54 -1.16 -17.91
CA PRO A 264 1.11 -2.50 -17.95
C PRO A 264 0.79 -3.29 -16.67
N ASN A 265 1.07 -4.60 -16.68
CA ASN A 265 1.05 -5.41 -15.47
C ASN A 265 2.07 -4.88 -14.46
N ILE A 266 1.70 -4.86 -13.18
CA ILE A 266 2.60 -4.55 -12.06
C ILE A 266 3.22 -5.88 -11.61
N ASN A 267 4.33 -6.26 -12.21
CA ASN A 267 4.96 -7.56 -11.98
C ASN A 267 5.84 -7.58 -10.72
N GLY A 268 5.90 -8.74 -10.07
CA GLY A 268 6.95 -9.04 -9.11
C GLY A 268 8.34 -8.98 -9.77
N ILE A 269 9.36 -8.72 -8.97
CA ILE A 269 10.72 -8.47 -9.46
C ILE A 269 11.61 -9.71 -9.30
N THR A 270 11.28 -10.55 -8.33
CA THR A 270 12.09 -11.73 -7.99
C THR A 270 11.22 -12.99 -7.92
N PRO A 271 11.76 -14.16 -8.24
CA PRO A 271 11.05 -15.43 -8.06
C PRO A 271 10.52 -15.62 -6.63
N ASN A 272 9.35 -16.21 -6.53
CA ASN A 272 8.62 -16.48 -5.29
C ASN A 272 8.27 -15.22 -4.46
N GLU A 273 8.26 -14.04 -5.05
CA GLU A 273 7.90 -12.80 -4.38
C GLU A 273 6.42 -12.73 -4.01
N GLN A 274 5.57 -13.42 -4.78
CA GLN A 274 4.12 -13.44 -4.62
C GLN A 274 3.47 -12.05 -4.64
N SER A 275 3.93 -11.20 -5.55
CA SER A 275 3.37 -9.86 -5.78
C SER A 275 1.89 -9.97 -6.13
N GLY A 276 1.04 -9.15 -5.47
CA GLY A 276 -0.41 -9.23 -5.65
C GLY A 276 -1.12 -10.15 -4.65
N THR A 277 -0.45 -10.66 -3.61
CA THR A 277 -1.14 -11.36 -2.50
C THR A 277 -2.16 -10.46 -1.81
N SER A 278 -1.86 -9.19 -1.67
CA SER A 278 -2.79 -8.13 -1.25
C SER A 278 -2.67 -6.94 -2.19
N VAL A 279 -3.79 -6.29 -2.45
CA VAL A 279 -3.85 -5.10 -3.31
C VAL A 279 -4.80 -4.06 -2.71
N SER A 280 -4.55 -2.79 -3.01
CA SER A 280 -5.49 -1.72 -2.69
C SER A 280 -5.40 -0.58 -3.71
N ILE A 281 -6.50 0.14 -3.93
CA ILE A 281 -6.63 1.19 -4.94
C ILE A 281 -7.25 2.47 -4.34
N SER A 282 -6.75 3.63 -4.75
CA SER A 282 -7.33 4.92 -4.40
C SER A 282 -8.67 5.15 -5.11
N ASN A 283 -9.46 6.08 -4.60
CA ASN A 283 -10.78 6.41 -5.18
C ASN A 283 -10.70 6.92 -6.64
N THR A 284 -9.61 7.56 -7.00
CA THR A 284 -9.39 8.04 -8.38
C THR A 284 -8.86 6.97 -9.33
N GLY A 285 -8.46 5.79 -8.80
CA GLY A 285 -7.82 4.74 -9.58
C GLY A 285 -6.38 5.04 -10.03
N THR A 286 -5.84 6.21 -9.64
CA THR A 286 -4.51 6.65 -10.08
C THR A 286 -3.39 6.16 -9.18
N ARG A 287 -3.70 5.68 -7.98
CA ARG A 287 -2.71 5.14 -7.04
C ARG A 287 -3.11 3.75 -6.59
N VAL A 288 -2.13 2.88 -6.53
CA VAL A 288 -2.33 1.49 -6.12
C VAL A 288 -1.22 1.03 -5.19
N ALA A 289 -1.56 0.07 -4.33
CA ALA A 289 -0.61 -0.62 -3.48
C ALA A 289 -0.64 -2.12 -3.78
N VAL A 290 0.53 -2.76 -3.75
CA VAL A 290 0.71 -4.19 -4.04
C VAL A 290 1.63 -4.80 -3.00
N GLY A 291 1.16 -5.84 -2.32
CA GLY A 291 1.88 -6.58 -1.29
C GLY A 291 2.67 -7.74 -1.86
N THR A 292 3.86 -7.95 -1.28
CA THR A 292 4.80 -9.00 -1.65
C THR A 292 5.32 -9.71 -0.39
N PRO A 293 4.48 -10.53 0.27
CA PRO A 293 4.73 -11.01 1.63
C PRO A 293 5.97 -11.88 1.77
N THR A 294 6.32 -12.68 0.79
CA THR A 294 7.50 -13.56 0.85
C THR A 294 8.81 -12.79 0.76
N SER A 295 8.82 -11.63 0.13
CA SER A 295 9.96 -10.70 0.15
C SER A 295 9.89 -9.67 1.28
N ASN A 296 8.88 -9.77 2.15
CA ASN A 296 8.68 -8.85 3.29
C ASN A 296 8.53 -7.38 2.86
N ARG A 297 7.80 -7.13 1.78
CA ARG A 297 7.72 -5.80 1.17
C ARG A 297 6.29 -5.45 0.74
N SER A 298 6.08 -4.16 0.58
CA SER A 298 4.90 -3.58 -0.04
C SER A 298 5.33 -2.43 -0.94
N ARG A 299 4.63 -2.24 -2.04
CA ARG A 299 4.95 -1.21 -3.03
C ARG A 299 3.72 -0.39 -3.33
N ALA A 300 3.90 0.92 -3.47
CA ALA A 300 2.87 1.82 -3.96
C ALA A 300 3.29 2.42 -5.30
N TYR A 301 2.31 2.60 -6.17
CA TYR A 301 2.51 3.09 -7.53
C TYR A 301 1.53 4.21 -7.86
N ASN A 302 1.97 5.12 -8.73
CA ASN A 302 1.14 6.16 -9.34
C ASN A 302 0.99 5.90 -10.83
N TYR A 303 -0.23 6.07 -11.35
CA TYR A 303 -0.47 5.99 -12.79
C TYR A 303 0.01 7.25 -13.48
N SER A 304 0.81 7.09 -14.51
CA SER A 304 1.29 8.20 -15.34
C SER A 304 1.11 7.91 -16.83
N GLN A 305 1.10 8.99 -17.61
CA GLN A 305 1.13 8.91 -19.08
C GLN A 305 2.19 9.88 -19.59
N VAL A 306 3.42 9.41 -19.61
CA VAL A 306 4.53 10.22 -20.15
C VAL A 306 4.61 10.01 -21.65
N SER A 307 4.49 11.11 -22.41
CA SER A 307 4.46 11.08 -23.90
C SER A 307 3.40 10.14 -24.49
N GLY A 308 2.27 9.97 -23.79
CA GLY A 308 1.17 9.11 -24.22
C GLY A 308 1.38 7.61 -23.93
N VAL A 309 2.47 7.22 -23.28
CA VAL A 309 2.73 5.84 -22.87
C VAL A 309 2.27 5.66 -21.42
N PRO A 310 1.28 4.77 -21.16
CA PRO A 310 0.82 4.51 -19.80
C PRO A 310 1.86 3.70 -19.00
N ALA A 311 2.08 4.10 -17.75
CA ALA A 311 3.01 3.45 -16.83
C ALA A 311 2.49 3.45 -15.39
N TRP A 312 3.02 2.55 -14.57
CA TRP A 312 2.86 2.54 -13.12
C TRP A 312 4.20 2.88 -12.49
N ASP A 313 4.35 4.13 -12.06
CA ASP A 313 5.58 4.62 -11.46
C ASP A 313 5.59 4.36 -9.95
N ARG A 314 6.67 3.82 -9.44
CA ARG A 314 6.80 3.57 -7.99
C ARG A 314 6.87 4.89 -7.23
N LEU A 315 6.00 5.03 -6.23
CA LEU A 315 5.93 6.22 -5.40
C LEU A 315 7.14 6.39 -4.48
N GLN A 316 7.66 5.30 -3.95
CA GLN A 316 8.84 5.30 -3.08
C GLN A 316 9.51 3.92 -3.02
N ARG A 317 10.52 3.77 -2.16
CA ARG A 317 11.20 2.48 -1.94
C ARG A 317 10.21 1.44 -1.40
N ASP A 318 10.62 0.17 -1.47
CA ASP A 318 9.89 -0.91 -0.82
C ASP A 318 9.61 -0.57 0.64
N MET A 319 8.38 -0.71 1.06
CA MET A 319 7.89 -0.41 2.40
C MET A 319 7.65 -1.69 3.17
N GLY A 320 7.78 -1.62 4.49
CA GLY A 320 7.55 -2.76 5.37
C GLY A 320 8.83 -3.34 5.97
N GLY A 321 8.72 -4.50 6.59
CA GLY A 321 9.76 -5.24 7.28
C GLY A 321 9.39 -6.72 7.33
N ILE A 322 10.02 -7.51 8.19
CA ILE A 322 9.79 -8.95 8.29
C ILE A 322 8.29 -9.27 8.40
N GLY A 323 7.80 -10.10 7.47
CA GLY A 323 6.40 -10.54 7.41
C GLY A 323 5.42 -9.54 6.80
N SER A 324 5.87 -8.40 6.25
CA SER A 324 4.99 -7.38 5.68
C SER A 324 4.43 -7.76 4.31
N GLY A 325 3.28 -7.17 3.94
CA GLY A 325 2.68 -7.31 2.62
C GLY A 325 1.62 -8.41 2.50
N GLY A 326 1.32 -9.15 3.57
CA GLY A 326 0.22 -10.13 3.59
C GLY A 326 -1.17 -9.49 3.62
N SER A 327 -1.29 -8.31 4.24
CA SER A 327 -2.50 -7.48 4.23
C SER A 327 -2.13 -6.01 4.13
N MET A 328 -2.92 -5.25 3.38
CA MET A 328 -2.73 -3.81 3.25
C MET A 328 -4.03 -3.11 2.89
N SER A 329 -4.05 -1.80 3.14
CA SER A 329 -5.12 -0.91 2.71
C SER A 329 -4.56 0.48 2.44
N MET A 330 -5.14 1.19 1.49
CA MET A 330 -4.78 2.56 1.11
C MET A 330 -5.95 3.50 1.44
N SER A 331 -5.64 4.73 1.81
CA SER A 331 -6.68 5.76 1.97
C SER A 331 -7.31 6.12 0.62
N ASP A 332 -8.53 6.64 0.64
CA ASP A 332 -9.26 7.03 -0.57
C ASP A 332 -8.48 8.00 -1.46
N GLU A 333 -7.75 8.93 -0.86
CA GLU A 333 -6.91 9.89 -1.58
C GLU A 333 -5.61 9.27 -2.11
N GLY A 334 -5.27 8.03 -1.68
CA GLY A 334 -4.02 7.38 -2.04
C GLY A 334 -2.78 8.01 -1.39
N LEU A 335 -2.94 8.76 -0.29
CA LEU A 335 -1.86 9.47 0.39
C LEU A 335 -1.31 8.74 1.62
N ARG A 336 -2.01 7.71 2.07
CA ARG A 336 -1.62 6.93 3.23
C ARG A 336 -1.86 5.44 2.98
N MET A 337 -0.95 4.62 3.43
CA MET A 337 -1.04 3.16 3.30
C MET A 337 -0.75 2.51 4.65
N VAL A 338 -1.56 1.53 5.01
CA VAL A 338 -1.32 0.65 6.16
C VAL A 338 -0.89 -0.73 5.67
N VAL A 339 0.09 -1.32 6.35
CA VAL A 339 0.66 -2.64 6.01
C VAL A 339 0.72 -3.49 7.27
N GLY A 340 0.16 -4.69 7.20
CA GLY A 340 0.25 -5.71 8.23
C GLY A 340 1.48 -6.61 8.04
N SER A 341 2.12 -6.95 9.14
CA SER A 341 3.28 -7.86 9.22
C SER A 341 3.01 -8.92 10.28
N PRO A 342 2.20 -9.96 9.98
CA PRO A 342 1.73 -10.93 10.99
C PRO A 342 2.86 -11.77 11.59
N THR A 343 3.94 -12.04 10.86
CA THR A 343 5.06 -12.87 11.33
C THR A 343 6.18 -12.08 12.02
N PHE A 344 6.01 -10.77 12.18
CA PHE A 344 7.00 -9.93 12.85
C PHE A 344 7.21 -10.39 14.30
N ASN A 345 8.47 -10.44 14.74
CA ASN A 345 8.90 -10.76 16.12
C ASN A 345 8.22 -12.01 16.67
N ASN A 346 8.49 -13.17 16.07
CA ASN A 346 7.93 -14.47 16.47
C ASN A 346 6.40 -14.51 16.49
N ASN A 347 5.75 -13.96 15.48
CA ASN A 347 4.30 -13.90 15.29
C ASN A 347 3.55 -12.97 16.28
N ILE A 348 4.25 -12.08 16.99
CA ILE A 348 3.58 -11.00 17.73
C ILE A 348 2.80 -10.10 16.76
N GLY A 349 3.33 -9.95 15.54
CA GLY A 349 2.74 -9.11 14.52
C GLY A 349 3.04 -7.62 14.71
N GLN A 350 2.94 -6.88 13.62
CA GLN A 350 3.11 -5.42 13.58
C GLN A 350 2.21 -4.83 12.51
N THR A 351 1.74 -3.62 12.75
CA THR A 351 1.09 -2.78 11.73
C THR A 351 1.90 -1.51 11.56
N GLN A 352 2.21 -1.16 10.33
CA GLN A 352 2.93 0.07 9.97
C GLN A 352 2.06 0.93 9.07
N VAL A 353 2.13 2.25 9.27
CA VAL A 353 1.44 3.24 8.44
C VAL A 353 2.48 4.09 7.73
N PHE A 354 2.32 4.26 6.44
CA PHE A 354 3.21 5.03 5.58
C PHE A 354 2.44 6.19 4.96
N ASP A 355 2.97 7.39 5.07
CA ASP A 355 2.50 8.53 4.27
C ASP A 355 3.16 8.46 2.89
N LEU A 356 2.35 8.64 1.85
CA LEU A 356 2.77 8.61 0.46
C LEU A 356 2.85 10.04 -0.08
N PRO A 357 3.76 10.33 -1.03
CA PRO A 357 3.92 11.67 -1.59
C PRO A 357 2.63 12.26 -2.16
N THR A 358 2.38 13.55 -1.97
CA THR A 358 1.12 14.22 -2.34
C THR A 358 1.00 14.57 -3.81
N ASN A 359 2.11 14.79 -4.51
CA ASN A 359 2.17 15.24 -5.91
C ASN A 359 3.36 14.65 -6.66
N ASP A 360 3.30 14.74 -7.98
CA ASP A 360 4.35 14.26 -8.88
C ASP A 360 5.69 14.97 -8.62
N GLU A 361 5.68 16.20 -8.10
CA GLU A 361 6.88 16.91 -7.70
C GLU A 361 7.57 16.26 -6.50
N GLU A 362 6.83 15.74 -5.50
CA GLU A 362 7.42 14.96 -4.41
C GLU A 362 7.92 13.58 -4.88
N LEU A 363 7.27 12.98 -5.86
CA LEU A 363 7.74 11.78 -6.57
C LEU A 363 9.06 12.04 -7.28
N TYR A 364 9.12 13.14 -8.01
CA TYR A 364 10.36 13.64 -8.62
C TYR A 364 11.42 13.91 -7.55
N PHE A 365 11.02 14.43 -6.41
CA PHE A 365 11.88 14.71 -5.26
C PHE A 365 12.49 13.44 -4.64
N CYS A 366 11.69 12.41 -4.39
CA CYS A 366 12.23 11.16 -3.80
C CYS A 366 13.04 10.34 -4.78
N GLN A 367 12.76 10.43 -6.08
CA GLN A 367 13.41 9.61 -7.08
C GLN A 367 14.49 10.33 -7.89
N ASN A 368 14.34 11.62 -8.20
CA ASN A 368 15.21 12.35 -9.11
C ASN A 368 15.98 13.51 -8.50
N ARG A 369 15.63 14.01 -7.30
CA ARG A 369 16.32 15.17 -6.70
C ARG A 369 17.83 15.04 -6.64
N PHE A 370 18.32 13.81 -6.62
CA PHE A 370 19.73 13.52 -6.52
C PHE A 370 20.24 12.65 -7.67
N ASN A 371 19.47 12.52 -8.75
CA ASN A 371 19.92 11.79 -9.91
C ASN A 371 20.42 12.76 -11.00
N PHE A 372 21.69 12.99 -11.00
CA PHE A 372 22.38 13.84 -11.97
C PHE A 372 22.81 13.03 -13.22
N SER A 373 21.90 12.18 -13.71
CA SER A 373 22.13 11.42 -14.96
C SER A 373 21.37 12.04 -16.12
N SER A 374 21.88 11.83 -17.34
CA SER A 374 21.36 12.40 -18.55
C SER A 374 20.11 11.72 -19.10
N ASN A 375 19.73 10.53 -18.66
CA ASN A 375 18.58 9.77 -19.14
C ASN A 375 17.57 9.47 -18.06
N VAL A 376 16.30 9.72 -18.35
CA VAL A 376 15.13 9.66 -17.47
C VAL A 376 14.39 8.33 -17.64
N SER A 377 15.05 7.23 -17.83
CA SER A 377 14.39 5.93 -17.78
C SER A 377 14.45 5.36 -16.36
N PHE A 378 13.30 5.18 -15.74
CA PHE A 378 13.18 4.70 -14.36
C PHE A 378 13.55 3.23 -14.18
N ASP A 379 13.43 2.42 -15.22
CA ASP A 379 13.65 0.97 -15.18
C ASP A 379 15.05 0.55 -15.58
N ASP A 380 15.88 1.48 -15.98
CA ASP A 380 17.19 1.16 -16.51
C ASP A 380 18.26 1.25 -15.42
N GLN A 381 18.74 0.12 -14.93
CA GLN A 381 19.90 0.05 -14.05
C GLN A 381 21.13 0.78 -14.63
N LEU A 382 21.12 1.02 -15.94
CA LEU A 382 22.16 1.73 -16.68
C LEU A 382 22.19 3.24 -16.40
N THR A 383 21.11 3.86 -15.89
CA THR A 383 21.11 5.28 -15.51
C THR A 383 22.09 5.62 -14.39
N PHE A 384 22.53 4.63 -13.63
CA PHE A 384 23.58 4.81 -12.62
C PHE A 384 24.97 5.10 -13.22
N PHE A 385 25.16 4.80 -14.47
CA PHE A 385 26.47 4.86 -15.13
C PHE A 385 26.69 6.09 -16.02
N ASN A 386 25.67 6.96 -16.20
CA ASN A 386 25.77 8.16 -17.03
C ASN A 386 25.68 9.46 -16.23
N PRO A 387 26.68 9.79 -15.40
CA PRO A 387 26.66 11.06 -14.66
C PRO A 387 26.80 12.23 -15.64
N ILE A 388 25.98 13.27 -15.44
CA ILE A 388 26.07 14.53 -16.20
C ILE A 388 27.10 15.49 -15.62
N MET A 389 27.49 15.34 -14.37
CA MET A 389 28.54 16.14 -13.75
C MET A 389 29.91 15.61 -14.20
N LYS A 390 30.67 16.46 -14.83
CA LYS A 390 32.05 16.17 -15.20
C LYS A 390 32.99 16.34 -14.00
N ASP A 391 32.93 17.51 -13.38
CA ASP A 391 33.68 17.83 -12.18
C ASP A 391 32.98 18.95 -11.39
N ALA A 392 33.39 19.16 -10.14
CA ALA A 392 32.97 20.28 -9.34
C ALA A 392 34.13 20.80 -8.49
N SER A 393 34.07 22.08 -8.13
CA SER A 393 35.04 22.73 -7.24
C SER A 393 34.32 23.70 -6.33
N PHE A 394 34.71 23.70 -5.08
CA PHE A 394 34.27 24.67 -4.09
C PHE A 394 35.35 25.71 -3.89
N TYR A 395 34.97 26.97 -3.86
CA TYR A 395 35.88 28.06 -3.54
C TYR A 395 35.39 28.75 -2.26
N ILE A 396 36.22 28.81 -1.25
CA ILE A 396 35.92 29.50 0.01
C ILE A 396 37.02 30.54 0.22
N ASN A 397 36.61 31.80 0.31
CA ASN A 397 37.53 32.95 0.41
C ASN A 397 38.59 32.92 -0.72
N GLY A 398 38.21 32.51 -1.92
CA GLY A 398 39.07 32.39 -3.07
C GLY A 398 39.99 31.15 -3.11
N THR A 399 39.94 30.32 -2.08
CA THR A 399 40.71 29.07 -2.02
C THR A 399 39.89 27.90 -2.55
N LYS A 400 40.45 27.21 -3.54
CA LYS A 400 39.84 26.01 -4.12
C LYS A 400 39.88 24.83 -3.15
N LEU A 401 38.72 24.20 -2.92
CA LEU A 401 38.56 23.00 -2.11
C LEU A 401 37.85 21.88 -2.94
N PRO A 402 38.25 20.63 -2.84
CA PRO A 402 39.53 20.18 -2.26
C PRO A 402 40.73 20.63 -3.13
N ASN A 403 41.85 20.84 -2.51
CA ASN A 403 43.08 21.19 -3.21
C ASN A 403 43.70 19.94 -3.87
N VAL A 404 42.97 19.36 -4.82
CA VAL A 404 43.38 18.18 -5.60
C VAL A 404 43.10 18.43 -7.08
N THR A 405 43.95 17.86 -7.92
CA THR A 405 43.97 18.11 -9.36
C THR A 405 42.89 17.34 -10.13
N ASN A 406 42.21 16.40 -9.52
CA ASN A 406 41.24 15.53 -10.21
C ASN A 406 39.97 15.36 -9.41
N THR A 407 39.05 16.35 -9.50
CA THR A 407 37.79 16.41 -8.80
C THR A 407 36.61 16.01 -9.70
N ASN A 408 36.75 14.87 -10.40
CA ASN A 408 35.70 14.36 -11.26
C ASN A 408 34.50 13.79 -10.45
N HIS A 409 33.43 13.41 -11.16
CA HIS A 409 32.21 12.87 -10.52
C HIS A 409 32.49 11.67 -9.61
N ASN A 410 33.50 10.82 -9.92
CA ASN A 410 33.85 9.66 -9.09
C ASN A 410 34.44 10.08 -7.74
N TYR A 411 35.12 11.23 -7.69
CA TYR A 411 35.64 11.77 -6.46
C TYR A 411 34.51 12.03 -5.45
N TYR A 412 33.46 12.72 -5.86
CA TYR A 412 32.35 13.08 -4.99
C TYR A 412 31.34 11.93 -4.75
N LYS A 413 31.17 11.05 -5.73
CA LYS A 413 30.22 9.95 -5.64
C LYS A 413 30.74 8.75 -4.87
N TYR A 414 32.05 8.47 -4.96
CA TYR A 414 32.61 7.25 -4.40
C TYR A 414 33.72 7.52 -3.38
N LEU A 415 34.69 8.34 -3.71
CA LEU A 415 35.89 8.50 -2.88
C LEU A 415 35.58 9.27 -1.58
N ILE A 416 34.82 10.37 -1.65
CA ILE A 416 34.44 11.15 -0.47
C ILE A 416 33.55 10.34 0.46
N PRO A 417 32.42 9.74 0.01
CA PRO A 417 31.60 8.88 0.88
C PRO A 417 32.41 7.75 1.52
N TYR A 418 33.29 7.09 0.76
CA TYR A 418 34.14 6.03 1.28
C TYR A 418 35.09 6.53 2.39
N ARG A 419 35.80 7.63 2.14
CA ARG A 419 36.74 8.24 3.12
C ARG A 419 36.04 8.71 4.39
N MET A 420 34.83 9.25 4.24
CA MET A 420 34.04 9.78 5.34
C MET A 420 33.14 8.72 5.99
N ARG A 421 33.27 7.45 5.63
CA ARG A 421 32.45 6.32 6.12
C ARG A 421 30.95 6.54 5.94
N LEU A 422 30.54 7.34 4.96
CA LEU A 422 29.16 7.53 4.56
C LEU A 422 28.67 6.34 3.71
N ALA A 423 27.37 6.08 3.74
CA ALA A 423 26.79 5.09 2.85
C ALA A 423 27.00 5.50 1.38
N ARG A 424 27.41 4.55 0.55
CA ARG A 424 27.58 4.79 -0.89
C ARG A 424 26.22 5.12 -1.52
N PRO A 425 26.06 6.27 -2.20
CA PRO A 425 24.80 6.61 -2.84
C PRO A 425 24.47 5.63 -3.97
N PHE A 426 23.24 5.16 -4.02
CA PHE A 426 22.74 4.33 -5.12
C PHE A 426 22.58 5.12 -6.43
N ARG A 427 22.35 6.44 -6.31
CA ARG A 427 22.15 7.35 -7.44
C ARG A 427 23.35 8.26 -7.62
N ASN A 428 23.34 9.10 -8.65
CA ASN A 428 24.40 10.09 -8.89
C ASN A 428 24.25 11.27 -7.90
N ILE A 429 24.38 10.97 -6.61
CA ILE A 429 24.45 11.95 -5.52
C ILE A 429 25.92 12.26 -5.26
N TYR A 430 26.25 13.53 -5.25
CA TYR A 430 27.60 14.01 -5.02
C TYR A 430 27.69 14.64 -3.64
N THR A 431 28.59 14.13 -2.80
CA THR A 431 28.72 14.55 -1.41
C THR A 431 30.07 15.22 -1.16
N TYR A 432 30.05 16.25 -0.33
CA TYR A 432 31.24 16.84 0.23
C TYR A 432 31.00 17.12 1.72
N SER A 433 32.02 16.89 2.55
CA SER A 433 31.93 17.14 3.99
C SER A 433 33.10 18.00 4.45
N PHE A 434 32.80 19.01 5.25
CA PHE A 434 33.79 19.82 5.97
C PHE A 434 34.14 19.22 7.33
N SER A 435 33.39 18.20 7.79
CA SER A 435 33.68 17.49 9.03
C SER A 435 34.76 16.42 8.80
N MET A 436 35.64 16.22 9.79
CA MET A 436 36.63 15.15 9.78
C MET A 436 35.97 13.76 9.95
N ASN A 437 34.86 13.70 10.69
CA ASN A 437 34.10 12.48 10.89
C ASN A 437 32.59 12.78 10.89
N PRO A 438 31.94 12.81 9.70
CA PRO A 438 30.57 13.28 9.54
C PRO A 438 29.51 12.36 10.14
N ILE A 439 29.86 11.14 10.55
CA ILE A 439 28.93 10.21 11.21
C ILE A 439 28.93 10.28 12.73
N ASN A 440 29.83 11.04 13.33
CA ASN A 440 29.83 11.25 14.77
C ASN A 440 28.69 12.18 15.22
N VAL A 441 28.13 11.88 16.37
CA VAL A 441 27.13 12.75 17.02
C VAL A 441 27.77 14.08 17.44
N GLU A 442 29.05 14.04 17.84
CA GLU A 442 29.81 15.24 18.17
C GLU A 442 30.49 15.85 16.94
N PRO A 443 30.46 17.17 16.76
CA PRO A 443 31.15 17.83 15.66
C PRO A 443 32.66 17.54 15.66
N SER A 444 33.19 17.09 14.53
CA SER A 444 34.60 16.74 14.38
C SER A 444 35.36 17.68 13.43
N GLY A 445 34.83 18.83 13.20
CA GLY A 445 35.37 19.91 12.37
C GLY A 445 34.23 20.79 11.91
N ASN A 446 34.48 22.05 11.74
CA ASN A 446 33.49 23.02 11.31
C ASN A 446 34.03 23.98 10.26
N LEU A 447 33.11 24.63 9.59
CA LEU A 447 33.36 25.79 8.74
C LEU A 447 32.55 26.95 9.34
N ASP A 448 33.24 28.00 9.78
CA ASP A 448 32.60 29.18 10.29
C ASP A 448 32.14 30.06 9.13
N PHE A 449 30.87 30.05 8.86
CA PHE A 449 30.27 30.84 7.79
C PHE A 449 30.31 32.38 8.07
N SER A 450 30.49 32.82 9.31
CA SER A 450 30.63 34.23 9.61
C SER A 450 31.92 34.84 9.07
N GLN A 451 32.94 34.00 8.87
CA GLN A 451 34.25 34.37 8.33
C GLN A 451 34.37 34.26 6.82
N ILE A 452 33.28 33.89 6.14
CA ILE A 452 33.27 33.64 4.71
C ILE A 452 32.94 34.93 3.95
N GLN A 453 33.80 35.30 3.01
CA GLN A 453 33.55 36.41 2.06
C GLN A 453 32.64 35.91 0.92
N SER A 454 31.43 36.44 0.85
CA SER A 454 30.41 35.98 -0.13
C SER A 454 30.83 36.21 -1.58
N ASP A 455 31.61 37.28 -1.85
CA ASP A 455 32.13 37.62 -3.19
C ASP A 455 33.26 36.68 -3.70
N LYS A 456 33.87 35.94 -2.76
CA LYS A 456 34.97 35.00 -3.05
C LYS A 456 34.63 33.55 -2.75
N THR A 457 33.36 33.28 -2.52
CA THR A 457 32.89 31.93 -2.18
C THR A 457 31.83 31.52 -3.18
N ASN A 458 32.15 30.47 -3.94
CA ASN A 458 31.26 29.93 -4.97
C ASN A 458 31.45 28.44 -5.14
N ILE A 459 30.48 27.82 -5.79
CA ILE A 459 30.55 26.44 -6.27
C ILE A 459 30.54 26.48 -7.78
N GLU A 460 31.55 25.89 -8.39
CA GLU A 460 31.65 25.69 -9.80
C GLU A 460 31.35 24.23 -10.12
N VAL A 461 30.35 23.99 -10.98
CA VAL A 461 29.95 22.65 -11.43
C VAL A 461 30.06 22.62 -12.94
N ASN A 462 30.94 21.76 -13.46
CA ASN A 462 31.07 21.53 -14.88
C ASN A 462 30.24 20.32 -15.31
N LEU A 463 29.40 20.53 -16.29
CA LEU A 463 28.56 19.49 -16.88
C LEU A 463 29.22 18.90 -18.13
N ASP A 464 28.97 17.62 -18.36
CA ASP A 464 29.38 16.94 -19.59
C ASP A 464 28.43 17.35 -20.72
N THR A 465 28.87 18.27 -21.57
CA THR A 465 28.06 18.86 -22.66
C THR A 465 27.61 17.83 -23.69
N THR A 466 28.25 16.66 -23.75
CA THR A 466 27.81 15.59 -24.66
C THR A 466 26.59 14.84 -24.13
N LYS A 467 26.28 15.01 -22.85
CA LYS A 467 25.17 14.35 -22.14
C LYS A 467 24.03 15.30 -21.77
N VAL A 468 24.22 16.59 -21.97
CA VAL A 468 23.27 17.64 -21.58
C VAL A 468 22.66 18.26 -22.85
N ASN A 469 21.35 18.15 -23.00
CA ASN A 469 20.63 18.85 -24.09
C ASN A 469 20.06 20.16 -23.55
N THR A 470 20.80 21.24 -23.72
CA THR A 470 20.42 22.57 -23.25
C THR A 470 19.35 23.24 -24.14
N ALA A 471 19.08 22.71 -25.33
CA ALA A 471 18.08 23.25 -26.22
C ALA A 471 16.63 22.88 -25.81
N SER A 472 16.45 21.78 -25.11
CA SER A 472 15.12 21.26 -24.71
C SER A 472 14.93 21.07 -23.22
N ASN A 473 15.98 21.17 -22.40
CA ASN A 473 15.91 20.90 -20.95
C ASN A 473 16.48 22.06 -20.13
N THR A 474 15.80 22.36 -19.05
CA THR A 474 16.29 23.28 -18.01
C THR A 474 16.88 22.44 -16.87
N TYR A 475 18.06 22.81 -16.41
CA TYR A 475 18.75 22.15 -15.29
C TYR A 475 18.84 23.11 -14.12
N ALA A 476 18.55 22.60 -12.91
CA ALA A 476 18.68 23.34 -11.68
C ALA A 476 19.67 22.61 -10.74
N LEU A 477 20.55 23.37 -10.12
CA LEU A 477 21.43 22.88 -9.06
C LEU A 477 20.74 23.05 -7.72
N HIS A 478 20.43 21.92 -7.06
CA HIS A 478 19.94 21.91 -5.70
C HIS A 478 21.04 21.51 -4.73
N MET A 479 21.29 22.36 -3.74
CA MET A 479 22.25 22.09 -2.68
C MET A 479 21.54 21.84 -1.37
N TYR A 480 21.95 20.80 -0.67
CA TYR A 480 21.46 20.47 0.65
C TYR A 480 22.64 20.46 1.61
N TYR A 481 22.45 21.05 2.78
CA TYR A 481 23.47 21.03 3.81
C TYR A 481 22.91 20.55 5.14
N THR A 482 23.76 19.90 5.91
CA THR A 482 23.52 19.57 7.31
C THR A 482 24.52 20.36 8.14
N GLY A 483 24.05 21.13 9.12
CA GLY A 483 24.86 21.94 9.99
C GLY A 483 24.45 21.77 11.43
N TYR A 484 25.27 22.31 12.32
CA TYR A 484 25.01 22.39 13.74
C TYR A 484 24.75 23.86 14.09
N GLN A 485 23.78 24.09 14.98
CA GLN A 485 23.54 25.40 15.57
C GLN A 485 23.74 25.28 17.08
N THR A 486 24.50 26.19 17.64
CA THR A 486 24.70 26.25 19.10
C THR A 486 23.58 27.06 19.75
N PHE A 487 23.00 26.52 20.81
CA PHE A 487 22.01 27.18 21.62
C PHE A 487 22.59 27.41 23.02
N ILE A 488 22.33 28.57 23.59
CA ILE A 488 22.63 28.87 24.99
C ILE A 488 21.37 28.68 25.81
N PHE A 489 21.49 27.97 26.93
CA PHE A 489 20.45 27.82 27.92
C PHE A 489 20.75 28.79 29.08
N GLU A 490 20.03 29.88 29.12
CA GLU A 490 20.10 30.83 30.22
C GLU A 490 18.72 31.09 30.83
N GLU A 491 18.62 31.04 32.16
CA GLU A 491 17.40 31.34 32.92
C GLU A 491 16.14 30.60 32.42
N GLY A 492 16.29 29.34 31.99
CA GLY A 492 15.17 28.54 31.46
C GLY A 492 14.70 28.90 30.05
N ARG A 493 15.46 29.74 29.33
CA ARG A 493 15.20 30.11 27.94
C ARG A 493 16.28 29.53 27.02
N ILE A 494 15.86 29.09 25.83
CA ILE A 494 16.76 28.66 24.76
C ILE A 494 16.95 29.83 23.81
N GLN A 495 18.19 30.27 23.62
CA GLN A 495 18.53 31.31 22.65
C GLN A 495 19.53 30.75 21.63
N PRO A 496 19.30 30.93 20.31
CA PRO A 496 20.31 30.65 19.33
C PRO A 496 21.48 31.61 19.49
N VAL A 497 22.70 31.10 19.45
CA VAL A 497 23.89 31.97 19.39
C VAL A 497 23.90 32.57 17.99
N ALA A 498 23.77 33.88 17.91
CA ALA A 498 24.02 34.62 16.68
C ALA A 498 25.54 34.69 16.51
N TYR A 499 26.07 34.12 15.44
CA TYR A 499 27.44 34.27 15.00
C TYR A 499 27.57 35.42 14.01
#